data_cb21ce096ff68b3af6f424a36f4de20a
#
_entry.id   cb21ce096ff68b3af6f424a36f4de20a
#
_cell.length_a   1.000
_cell.length_b   1.000
_cell.length_c   1.000
_cell.angle_alpha   90.00
_cell.angle_beta   90.00
_cell.angle_gamma   90.00
#
_symmetry.space_group_name_H-M   'P 1'
#
loop_
_entity.id
_entity.type
_entity.pdbx_description
1 polymer ?
#
loop_
_entity_poly.entity_id
_entity_poly.type
_entity_poly.pdbx_seq_one_letter_code
_entity_poly.pdbx_strand_id
1 'polypeptide(L)'
;MNIIHYMHDKYAYEKLQMALHDTSVERLMAFGAAGISVAADSLSAIKYARVTPVADESGLVTDYITEGEFPKYGNDDDRVDDIARHLTDYFYKALCRTPCYRSAKHTLSLLTITSNVVYGKKTGATPCGRKKCEPFAPGANPLHNREHNGALASLNSVSKLSYND
;
A
#
# COMPACT_ATOMS: atom_id res chain seq x y z
N MET A 1 -1.58 -17.84 2.10
CA MET A 1 -2.86 -17.64 1.36
C MET A 1 -3.37 -18.95 0.73
N ASN A 2 -2.63 -19.65 -0.13
CA ASN A 2 -3.10 -20.87 -0.79
C ASN A 2 -3.65 -21.95 0.18
N ILE A 3 -3.02 -22.15 1.33
CA ILE A 3 -3.50 -23.10 2.35
C ILE A 3 -4.86 -22.66 2.92
N ILE A 4 -5.04 -21.37 3.17
CA ILE A 4 -6.30 -20.83 3.68
C ILE A 4 -7.40 -21.03 2.65
N HIS A 5 -7.16 -20.75 1.36
CA HIS A 5 -8.10 -20.99 0.28
C HIS A 5 -8.47 -22.47 0.15
N TYR A 6 -7.49 -23.38 0.22
CA TYR A 6 -7.73 -24.83 0.21
C TYR A 6 -8.63 -25.25 1.36
N MET A 7 -8.34 -24.81 2.58
CA MET A 7 -9.12 -25.18 3.76
C MET A 7 -10.53 -24.61 3.70
N HIS A 8 -10.68 -23.37 3.20
CA HIS A 8 -11.97 -22.74 3.01
C HIS A 8 -12.82 -23.50 1.98
N ASP A 9 -12.26 -23.83 0.83
CA ASP A 9 -12.93 -24.65 -0.20
C ASP A 9 -13.37 -25.98 0.40
N LYS A 10 -12.46 -26.71 1.06
CA LYS A 10 -12.72 -28.04 1.59
C LYS A 10 -13.81 -28.08 2.65
N TYR A 11 -13.86 -27.11 3.54
CA TYR A 11 -14.73 -27.17 4.72
C TYR A 11 -15.98 -26.28 4.62
N ALA A 12 -15.97 -25.27 3.81
CA ALA A 12 -17.08 -24.33 3.67
C ALA A 12 -17.74 -24.45 2.29
N TYR A 13 -17.00 -24.20 1.23
CA TYR A 13 -17.58 -24.10 -0.11
C TYR A 13 -18.04 -25.42 -0.71
N GLU A 14 -17.19 -26.44 -0.68
CA GLU A 14 -17.50 -27.71 -1.37
C GLU A 14 -18.59 -28.53 -0.68
N LYS A 15 -18.85 -28.30 0.61
CA LYS A 15 -19.82 -29.11 1.36
C LYS A 15 -21.18 -28.47 1.55
N LEU A 16 -21.28 -27.15 1.65
CA LEU A 16 -22.53 -26.50 2.05
C LEU A 16 -23.00 -25.37 1.12
N GLN A 17 -22.09 -24.61 0.53
CA GLN A 17 -22.47 -23.42 -0.22
C GLN A 17 -22.60 -23.65 -1.73
N MET A 18 -21.90 -24.63 -2.29
CA MET A 18 -21.94 -24.92 -3.72
C MET A 18 -23.29 -25.45 -4.21
N ALA A 19 -24.12 -25.98 -3.31
CA ALA A 19 -25.48 -26.40 -3.66
C ALA A 19 -26.44 -25.24 -3.97
N LEU A 20 -26.07 -24.01 -3.57
CA LEU A 20 -26.89 -22.80 -3.70
C LEU A 20 -26.28 -21.75 -4.64
N HIS A 21 -25.12 -22.04 -5.20
CA HIS A 21 -24.38 -21.10 -6.06
C HIS A 21 -24.19 -21.66 -7.48
N ASP A 22 -23.79 -20.77 -8.37
CA ASP A 22 -23.46 -21.13 -9.75
C ASP A 22 -22.42 -22.22 -9.85
N THR A 23 -22.53 -23.06 -10.86
CA THR A 23 -21.60 -24.14 -11.16
C THR A 23 -20.23 -23.62 -11.62
N SER A 24 -20.16 -22.37 -12.05
CA SER A 24 -18.92 -21.67 -12.44
C SER A 24 -18.45 -20.75 -11.32
N VAL A 25 -17.49 -21.21 -10.54
CA VAL A 25 -16.94 -20.42 -9.41
C VAL A 25 -15.73 -19.63 -9.87
N GLU A 26 -15.82 -18.31 -9.85
CA GLU A 26 -14.66 -17.41 -9.99
C GLU A 26 -14.02 -17.18 -8.62
N ARG A 27 -12.73 -17.52 -8.52
CA ARG A 27 -11.97 -17.34 -7.28
C ARG A 27 -11.07 -16.13 -7.40
N LEU A 28 -11.18 -15.25 -6.43
CA LEU A 28 -10.33 -14.06 -6.30
C LEU A 28 -9.43 -14.22 -5.07
N MET A 29 -8.16 -13.87 -5.21
CA MET A 29 -7.23 -13.78 -4.11
C MET A 29 -6.82 -12.32 -3.94
N ALA A 30 -7.41 -11.66 -2.96
CA ALA A 30 -7.17 -10.25 -2.67
C ALA A 30 -5.97 -10.09 -1.75
N PHE A 31 -5.06 -9.20 -2.16
CA PHE A 31 -3.92 -8.78 -1.35
C PHE A 31 -4.10 -7.30 -1.01
N GLY A 32 -3.92 -6.93 0.26
CA GLY A 32 -3.98 -5.55 0.71
C GLY A 32 -2.60 -4.92 0.74
N ALA A 33 -2.47 -3.70 0.20
CA ALA A 33 -1.26 -2.90 0.32
C ALA A 33 -1.48 -1.74 1.30
N ALA A 34 -0.63 -1.65 2.33
CA ALA A 34 -0.66 -0.57 3.31
C ALA A 34 0.60 0.28 3.20
N GLY A 35 0.49 1.60 3.44
CA GLY A 35 1.63 2.51 3.46
C GLY A 35 2.10 2.98 2.09
N ILE A 36 1.26 2.94 1.06
CA ILE A 36 1.59 3.40 -0.29
C ILE A 36 2.03 4.86 -0.25
N SER A 37 1.27 5.74 0.42
CA SER A 37 1.60 7.15 0.56
C SER A 37 2.91 7.37 1.33
N VAL A 38 3.18 6.56 2.36
CA VAL A 38 4.46 6.62 3.09
C VAL A 38 5.64 6.26 2.17
N ALA A 39 5.48 5.22 1.37
CA ALA A 39 6.52 4.79 0.44
C ALA A 39 6.72 5.81 -0.69
N ALA A 40 5.64 6.33 -1.27
CA ALA A 40 5.70 7.34 -2.33
C ALA A 40 6.36 8.64 -1.84
N ASP A 41 5.94 9.16 -0.67
CA ASP A 41 6.52 10.35 -0.07
C ASP A 41 8.00 10.13 0.31
N SER A 42 8.35 8.94 0.80
CA SER A 42 9.74 8.64 1.17
C SER A 42 10.65 8.58 -0.05
N LEU A 43 10.21 7.95 -1.14
CA LEU A 43 10.93 7.93 -2.41
C LEU A 43 11.00 9.32 -3.04
N SER A 44 9.93 10.11 -2.93
CA SER A 44 9.92 11.50 -3.36
C SER A 44 10.93 12.33 -2.56
N ALA A 45 10.97 12.18 -1.23
CA ALA A 45 11.94 12.87 -0.39
C ALA A 45 13.39 12.51 -0.76
N ILE A 46 13.68 11.23 -0.98
CA ILE A 46 15.01 10.75 -1.42
C ILE A 46 15.40 11.33 -2.78
N LYS A 47 14.41 11.48 -3.69
CA LYS A 47 14.67 11.96 -5.05
C LYS A 47 14.85 13.48 -5.15
N TYR A 48 14.10 14.25 -4.35
CA TYR A 48 13.97 15.70 -4.52
C TYR A 48 14.50 16.53 -3.35
N ALA A 49 14.76 15.91 -2.20
CA ALA A 49 15.31 16.55 -1.03
C ALA A 49 16.65 15.92 -0.61
N ARG A 50 17.28 16.46 0.41
CA ARG A 50 18.45 15.86 1.04
C ARG A 50 18.02 15.05 2.25
N VAL A 51 18.14 13.73 2.18
CA VAL A 51 17.81 12.81 3.27
C VAL A 51 19.08 12.25 3.89
N THR A 52 19.27 12.49 5.18
CA THR A 52 20.40 11.98 5.97
C THR A 52 19.89 10.98 7.00
N PRO A 53 20.31 9.72 6.96
CA PRO A 53 19.94 8.74 7.97
C PRO A 53 20.64 9.06 9.30
N VAL A 54 19.93 8.85 10.42
CA VAL A 54 20.46 8.95 11.78
C VAL A 54 20.54 7.56 12.37
N ALA A 55 21.75 7.09 12.65
CA ALA A 55 21.98 5.79 13.25
C ALA A 55 22.26 5.90 14.75
N ASP A 56 21.91 4.87 15.50
CA ASP A 56 22.28 4.70 16.90
C ASP A 56 23.73 4.16 17.05
N GLU A 57 24.15 3.93 18.29
CA GLU A 57 25.49 3.42 18.60
C GLU A 57 25.80 2.04 18.00
N SER A 58 24.76 1.27 17.67
CA SER A 58 24.89 -0.04 17.00
C SER A 58 25.00 0.04 15.49
N GLY A 59 24.84 1.26 14.90
CA GLY A 59 24.80 1.48 13.46
C GLY A 59 23.41 1.26 12.84
N LEU A 60 22.37 0.99 13.65
CA LEU A 60 21.02 0.85 13.16
C LEU A 60 20.40 2.22 12.91
N VAL A 61 19.82 2.42 11.72
CA VAL A 61 19.11 3.66 11.38
C VAL A 61 17.81 3.75 12.18
N THR A 62 17.69 4.79 13.01
CA THR A 62 16.55 5.02 13.91
C THR A 62 15.70 6.20 13.52
N ASP A 63 16.24 7.17 12.76
CA ASP A 63 15.52 8.36 12.29
C ASP A 63 16.13 8.88 10.98
N TYR A 64 15.50 9.91 10.42
CA TYR A 64 15.95 10.61 9.20
C TYR A 64 15.81 12.12 9.40
N ILE A 65 16.83 12.86 8.94
CA ILE A 65 16.79 14.31 8.77
C ILE A 65 16.55 14.58 7.29
N THR A 66 15.44 15.26 6.98
CA THR A 66 15.08 15.60 5.61
C THR A 66 15.07 17.10 5.45
N GLU A 67 15.97 17.61 4.61
CA GLU A 67 16.17 19.03 4.35
C GLU A 67 15.76 19.37 2.91
N GLY A 68 14.97 20.43 2.75
CA GLY A 68 14.45 20.86 1.46
C GLY A 68 13.01 20.41 1.21
N GLU A 69 12.42 20.98 0.16
CA GLU A 69 11.06 20.69 -0.25
C GLU A 69 11.01 19.52 -1.24
N PHE A 70 9.99 18.70 -1.12
CA PHE A 70 9.73 17.59 -2.05
C PHE A 70 8.22 17.44 -2.30
N PRO A 71 7.81 16.91 -3.47
CA PRO A 71 6.41 16.61 -3.77
C PRO A 71 5.84 15.62 -2.75
N LYS A 72 4.64 15.92 -2.21
CA LYS A 72 3.93 15.08 -1.26
C LYS A 72 2.66 14.55 -1.89
N TYR A 73 2.42 13.26 -1.74
CA TYR A 73 1.25 12.57 -2.28
C TYR A 73 -0.05 13.16 -1.71
N GLY A 74 -1.07 13.26 -2.57
CA GLY A 74 -2.35 13.87 -2.23
C GLY A 74 -2.48 15.34 -2.61
N ASN A 75 -1.58 15.87 -3.44
CA ASN A 75 -1.58 17.27 -3.88
C ASN A 75 -1.72 17.43 -5.41
N ASP A 76 -2.11 16.36 -6.12
CA ASP A 76 -2.23 16.32 -7.58
C ASP A 76 -0.92 16.67 -8.30
N ASP A 77 0.19 16.19 -7.77
CA ASP A 77 1.53 16.39 -8.32
C ASP A 77 2.04 15.09 -8.96
N ASP A 78 2.12 15.07 -10.28
CA ASP A 78 2.51 13.90 -11.06
C ASP A 78 3.88 13.34 -10.69
N ARG A 79 4.78 14.16 -10.14
CA ARG A 79 6.12 13.72 -9.74
C ARG A 79 6.09 12.67 -8.63
N VAL A 80 5.15 12.75 -7.71
CA VAL A 80 4.96 11.80 -6.61
C VAL A 80 3.83 10.82 -6.89
N ASP A 81 2.78 11.25 -7.58
CA ASP A 81 1.64 10.40 -7.96
C ASP A 81 2.10 9.27 -8.89
N ASP A 82 3.01 9.56 -9.83
CA ASP A 82 3.64 8.52 -10.68
C ASP A 82 4.48 7.53 -9.86
N ILE A 83 5.14 7.96 -8.79
CA ILE A 83 5.86 7.04 -7.90
C ILE A 83 4.86 6.08 -7.25
N ALA A 84 3.74 6.59 -6.72
CA ALA A 84 2.70 5.76 -6.10
C ALA A 84 2.10 4.78 -7.12
N ARG A 85 1.79 5.24 -8.34
CA ARG A 85 1.27 4.40 -9.42
C ARG A 85 2.25 3.30 -9.81
N HIS A 86 3.53 3.63 -9.99
CA HIS A 86 4.56 2.63 -10.32
C HIS A 86 4.74 1.58 -9.21
N LEU A 87 4.65 1.97 -7.94
CA LEU A 87 4.72 1.04 -6.82
C LEU A 87 3.56 0.04 -6.84
N THR A 88 2.34 0.50 -7.05
CA THR A 88 1.15 -0.36 -7.11
C THR A 88 1.20 -1.30 -8.32
N ASP A 89 1.56 -0.79 -9.49
CA ASP A 89 1.72 -1.57 -10.71
C ASP A 89 2.79 -2.65 -10.57
N TYR A 90 3.95 -2.29 -10.02
CA TYR A 90 5.03 -3.23 -9.80
C TYR A 90 4.63 -4.34 -8.85
N PHE A 91 3.98 -3.98 -7.74
CA PHE A 91 3.53 -4.92 -6.73
C PHE A 91 2.48 -5.90 -7.31
N TYR A 92 1.48 -5.38 -8.04
CA TYR A 92 0.49 -6.21 -8.71
C TYR A 92 1.11 -7.18 -9.72
N LYS A 93 1.99 -6.68 -10.59
CA LYS A 93 2.72 -7.51 -11.55
C LYS A 93 3.59 -8.57 -10.88
N ALA A 94 4.19 -8.25 -9.73
CA ALA A 94 4.97 -9.21 -8.95
C ALA A 94 4.09 -10.31 -8.35
N LEU A 95 2.91 -9.97 -7.82
CA LEU A 95 1.93 -10.93 -7.33
C LEU A 95 1.48 -11.91 -8.43
N CYS A 96 1.17 -11.40 -9.62
CA CYS A 96 0.71 -12.19 -10.75
C CYS A 96 1.73 -13.23 -11.26
N ARG A 97 3.01 -13.09 -10.90
CA ARG A 97 4.04 -14.10 -11.24
C ARG A 97 3.93 -15.38 -10.41
N THR A 98 3.21 -15.36 -9.31
CA THR A 98 3.08 -16.49 -8.39
C THR A 98 1.71 -17.13 -8.58
N PRO A 99 1.64 -18.42 -8.95
CA PRO A 99 0.36 -19.07 -9.14
C PRO A 99 -0.43 -19.17 -7.84
N CYS A 100 -1.74 -18.99 -7.94
CA CYS A 100 -2.66 -19.14 -6.85
C CYS A 100 -3.41 -20.48 -6.91
N TYR A 101 -3.95 -20.90 -5.76
CA TYR A 101 -4.74 -22.10 -5.63
C TYR A 101 -5.94 -22.11 -6.60
N ARG A 102 -6.12 -23.22 -7.34
CA ARG A 102 -7.18 -23.42 -8.34
C ARG A 102 -7.32 -22.26 -9.34
N SER A 103 -6.21 -21.70 -9.77
CA SER A 103 -6.18 -20.60 -10.74
C SER A 103 -6.96 -19.36 -10.29
N ALA A 104 -6.99 -19.08 -8.98
CA ALA A 104 -7.59 -17.87 -8.46
C ALA A 104 -6.89 -16.64 -9.07
N LYS A 105 -7.69 -15.65 -9.47
CA LYS A 105 -7.18 -14.38 -9.99
C LYS A 105 -6.64 -13.52 -8.84
N HIS A 106 -5.51 -12.86 -9.07
CA HIS A 106 -4.97 -11.88 -8.13
C HIS A 106 -5.76 -10.58 -8.22
N THR A 107 -6.06 -10.00 -7.07
CA THR A 107 -6.55 -8.62 -6.96
C THR A 107 -5.72 -7.87 -5.92
N LEU A 108 -5.56 -6.57 -6.10
CA LEU A 108 -4.85 -5.71 -5.18
C LEU A 108 -5.81 -4.71 -4.55
N SER A 109 -6.07 -4.86 -3.24
CA SER A 109 -6.88 -3.92 -2.48
C SER A 109 -6.04 -2.75 -1.99
N LEU A 110 -6.39 -1.55 -2.42
CA LEU A 110 -5.70 -0.30 -2.06
C LEU A 110 -6.50 0.57 -1.09
N LEU A 111 -7.84 0.41 -1.05
CA LEU A 111 -8.73 1.38 -0.41
C LEU A 111 -9.18 1.00 1.00
N THR A 112 -9.09 -0.25 1.39
CA THR A 112 -9.79 -0.79 2.58
C THR A 112 -8.86 -1.24 3.71
N ILE A 113 -7.69 -0.66 3.85
CA ILE A 113 -6.78 -1.01 4.95
C ILE A 113 -7.19 -0.24 6.21
N THR A 114 -7.72 -0.95 7.19
CA THR A 114 -8.11 -0.41 8.51
C THR A 114 -7.06 -0.61 9.60
N SER A 115 -6.04 -1.41 9.35
CA SER A 115 -4.96 -1.71 10.32
C SER A 115 -3.78 -0.73 10.25
N ASN A 116 -3.97 0.44 9.66
CA ASN A 116 -2.96 1.48 9.45
C ASN A 116 -2.26 1.91 10.75
N VAL A 117 -2.98 2.01 11.87
CA VAL A 117 -2.42 2.34 13.19
C VAL A 117 -1.49 1.23 13.69
N VAL A 118 -1.91 -0.03 13.55
CA VAL A 118 -1.12 -1.20 13.98
C VAL A 118 0.18 -1.32 13.17
N TYR A 119 0.10 -1.12 11.86
CA TYR A 119 1.27 -1.14 10.99
C TYR A 119 2.22 0.02 11.30
N GLY A 120 1.69 1.22 11.51
CA GLY A 120 2.49 2.38 11.90
C GLY A 120 3.25 2.16 13.20
N LYS A 121 2.60 1.60 14.22
CA LYS A 121 3.23 1.27 15.51
C LYS A 121 4.42 0.31 15.38
N LYS A 122 4.41 -0.58 14.40
CA LYS A 122 5.47 -1.58 14.14
C LYS A 122 6.55 -1.09 13.18
N THR A 123 6.41 0.11 12.62
CA THR A 123 7.32 0.64 11.61
C THR A 123 8.18 1.77 12.19
N GLY A 124 9.48 1.73 11.88
CA GLY A 124 10.45 2.76 12.23
C GLY A 124 10.14 4.11 11.57
N ALA A 125 10.97 5.11 11.81
CA ALA A 125 10.91 6.38 11.10
C ALA A 125 11.15 6.20 9.60
N THR A 126 10.65 7.12 8.78
CA THR A 126 10.76 7.04 7.31
C THR A 126 11.29 8.34 6.72
N PRO A 127 11.95 8.29 5.53
CA PRO A 127 12.56 9.46 4.89
C PRO A 127 11.62 10.65 4.65
N CYS A 128 10.32 10.40 4.51
CA CYS A 128 9.32 11.47 4.37
C CYS A 128 9.08 12.28 5.64
N GLY A 129 9.76 11.97 6.74
CA GLY A 129 9.62 12.65 8.03
C GLY A 129 8.56 12.04 8.96
N ARG A 130 7.91 10.93 8.59
CA ARG A 130 7.04 10.17 9.49
C ARG A 130 7.93 9.56 10.59
N LYS A 131 7.57 9.79 11.85
CA LYS A 131 8.33 9.27 12.99
C LYS A 131 7.97 7.83 13.32
N LYS A 132 8.85 7.16 14.05
CA LYS A 132 8.60 5.82 14.60
C LYS A 132 7.26 5.80 15.34
N CYS A 133 6.47 4.75 15.12
CA CYS A 133 5.16 4.53 15.73
C CYS A 133 4.01 5.44 15.25
N GLU A 134 4.24 6.44 14.43
CA GLU A 134 3.15 7.20 13.82
C GLU A 134 2.30 6.32 12.90
N PRO A 135 0.96 6.51 12.87
CA PRO A 135 0.07 5.75 11.98
C PRO A 135 0.42 5.93 10.51
N PHE A 136 0.13 4.91 9.70
CA PHE A 136 0.01 5.07 8.27
C PHE A 136 -1.31 5.75 7.91
N ALA A 137 -1.43 6.26 6.69
CA ALA A 137 -2.72 6.64 6.13
C ALA A 137 -3.61 5.41 5.91
N PRO A 138 -4.94 5.55 6.03
CA PRO A 138 -5.87 4.48 5.65
C PRO A 138 -5.83 4.25 4.14
N GLY A 139 -5.55 3.02 3.72
CA GLY A 139 -5.56 2.63 2.32
C GLY A 139 -4.67 3.50 1.43
N ALA A 140 -5.25 4.00 0.35
CA ALA A 140 -4.58 4.84 -0.65
C ALA A 140 -4.58 6.34 -0.31
N ASN A 141 -5.05 6.74 0.86
CA ASN A 141 -5.11 8.16 1.23
C ASN A 141 -3.72 8.75 1.48
N PRO A 142 -3.54 10.08 1.32
CA PRO A 142 -2.33 10.76 1.74
C PRO A 142 -2.13 10.65 3.26
N LEU A 143 -0.88 10.79 3.70
CA LEU A 143 -0.56 10.90 5.12
C LEU A 143 -1.20 12.16 5.72
N HIS A 144 -1.60 12.06 6.97
CA HIS A 144 -2.22 13.17 7.70
C HIS A 144 -1.36 14.44 7.63
N ASN A 145 -2.01 15.58 7.35
CA ASN A 145 -1.37 16.91 7.17
C ASN A 145 -0.34 16.96 6.01
N ARG A 146 -0.46 16.12 4.99
CA ARG A 146 0.39 16.19 3.78
C ARG A 146 -0.32 16.85 2.60
N GLU A 147 -1.64 16.75 2.56
CA GLU A 147 -2.49 17.41 1.58
C GLU A 147 -2.63 18.91 1.91
N HIS A 148 -2.25 19.77 0.98
CA HIS A 148 -2.32 21.23 1.11
C HIS A 148 -3.15 21.88 0.00
N ASN A 149 -3.41 21.15 -1.10
CA ASN A 149 -4.10 21.66 -2.28
C ASN A 149 -5.62 21.36 -2.29
N GLY A 150 -6.17 20.96 -1.13
CA GLY A 150 -7.60 20.72 -0.95
C GLY A 150 -8.06 19.32 -1.36
N ALA A 151 -9.33 19.03 -1.07
CA ALA A 151 -9.90 17.69 -1.24
C ALA A 151 -9.89 17.21 -2.69
N LEU A 152 -10.11 18.08 -3.67
CA LEU A 152 -10.10 17.69 -5.09
C LEU A 152 -8.72 17.19 -5.52
N ALA A 153 -7.65 17.88 -5.13
CA ALA A 153 -6.29 17.44 -5.44
C ALA A 153 -5.97 16.08 -4.79
N SER A 154 -6.42 15.88 -3.56
CA SER A 154 -6.26 14.59 -2.87
C SER A 154 -6.98 13.45 -3.59
N LEU A 155 -8.23 13.67 -4.03
CA LEU A 155 -8.99 12.71 -4.82
C LEU A 155 -8.35 12.44 -6.18
N ASN A 156 -7.84 13.46 -6.85
CA ASN A 156 -7.12 13.32 -8.12
C ASN A 156 -5.87 12.42 -7.96
N SER A 157 -5.05 12.65 -6.94
CA SER A 157 -3.89 11.78 -6.67
C SER A 157 -4.30 10.33 -6.47
N VAL A 158 -5.35 10.08 -5.68
CA VAL A 158 -5.87 8.72 -5.45
C VAL A 158 -6.40 8.10 -6.74
N SER A 159 -7.11 8.85 -7.57
CA SER A 159 -7.68 8.35 -8.82
C SER A 159 -6.65 7.95 -9.88
N LYS A 160 -5.43 8.45 -9.79
CA LYS A 160 -4.31 8.09 -10.69
C LYS A 160 -3.71 6.73 -10.41
N LEU A 161 -4.02 6.10 -9.26
CA LEU A 161 -3.55 4.76 -8.96
C LEU A 161 -4.20 3.75 -9.93
N SER A 162 -3.43 2.74 -10.32
CA SER A 162 -3.94 1.67 -11.17
C SER A 162 -4.81 0.73 -10.32
N TYR A 163 -6.10 0.80 -10.55
CA TYR A 163 -7.08 -0.15 -10.01
C TYR A 163 -7.27 -1.24 -11.07
N ASN A 164 -6.45 -2.30 -10.96
CA ASN A 164 -6.56 -3.45 -11.86
C ASN A 164 -7.60 -4.42 -11.31
N ASP A 165 -8.66 -4.60 -12.05
CA ASP A 165 -9.71 -5.61 -11.83
C ASP A 165 -9.24 -6.98 -12.31
#